data_fdb1f6c66082d2aa9b97a0652e1d1954
#
_entry.id   fdb1f6c66082d2aa9b97a0652e1d1954
#
_cell.length_a   1.000
_cell.length_b   1.000
_cell.length_c   1.000
_cell.angle_alpha   90.00
_cell.angle_beta   90.00
_cell.angle_gamma   90.00
#
_symmetry.space_group_name_H-M   'P 1'
#
loop_
_entity.id
_entity.type
_entity.pdbx_description
1 polymer ?
#
loop_
_entity_poly.entity_id
_entity_poly.type
_entity_poly.pdbx_seq_one_letter_code
_entity_poly.pdbx_strand_id
1 'polypeptide(L)'
;QLYNEAGAIYSKSPRAACALLRLAIDRLCNELGENDKDINKNIGSLVNKGLPKSVQQALDVVRVVGNKAVHPGQIAFDVDDASTVRMLMHLINIIVNRMISEPKEIEGLYEQLPESVKDAISKRQ
;
A
#
# COMPACT_ATOMS: atom_id res chain seq x y z
N GLN A 1 -9.87 -0.80 -11.86
CA GLN A 1 -9.02 -1.06 -10.70
C GLN A 1 -9.78 -1.17 -9.39
N LEU A 2 -9.24 -1.95 -8.48
CA LEU A 2 -9.86 -2.22 -7.18
C LEU A 2 -10.05 -0.95 -6.34
N TYR A 3 -9.08 -0.05 -6.33
CA TYR A 3 -9.16 1.20 -5.60
C TYR A 3 -10.31 2.08 -6.13
N ASN A 4 -10.41 2.20 -7.45
CA ASN A 4 -11.46 3.00 -8.07
C ASN A 4 -12.84 2.35 -7.88
N GLU A 5 -12.91 1.02 -7.94
CA GLU A 5 -14.14 0.28 -7.66
C GLU A 5 -14.60 0.52 -6.20
N ALA A 6 -13.68 0.48 -5.24
CA ALA A 6 -13.99 0.79 -3.85
C ALA A 6 -14.52 2.22 -3.71
N GLY A 7 -13.88 3.19 -4.40
CA GLY A 7 -14.33 4.58 -4.41
C GLY A 7 -15.73 4.76 -5.00
N ALA A 8 -16.10 3.93 -5.98
CA ALA A 8 -17.41 4.01 -6.61
C ALA A 8 -18.54 3.45 -5.74
N ILE A 9 -18.23 2.51 -4.83
CA ILE A 9 -19.26 1.78 -4.08
C ILE A 9 -19.24 2.02 -2.57
N TYR A 10 -18.26 2.75 -2.02
CA TYR A 10 -18.10 2.84 -0.56
C TYR A 10 -19.31 3.46 0.15
N SER A 11 -20.06 4.35 -0.49
CA SER A 11 -21.25 4.95 0.09
C SER A 11 -22.43 3.98 0.10
N LYS A 12 -22.47 3.04 -0.83
CA LYS A 12 -23.53 2.04 -0.95
C LYS A 12 -23.21 0.78 -0.17
N SER A 13 -21.96 0.35 -0.16
CA SER A 13 -21.50 -0.81 0.57
C SER A 13 -20.07 -0.61 1.10
N PRO A 14 -19.92 0.04 2.27
CA PRO A 14 -18.60 0.22 2.88
C PRO A 14 -17.86 -1.10 3.10
N ARG A 15 -18.58 -2.15 3.52
CA ARG A 15 -17.99 -3.47 3.74
C ARG A 15 -17.36 -4.04 2.45
N ALA A 16 -18.07 -3.96 1.34
CA ALA A 16 -17.56 -4.43 0.05
C ALA A 16 -16.35 -3.60 -0.40
N ALA A 17 -16.38 -2.29 -0.16
CA ALA A 17 -15.23 -1.43 -0.45
C ALA A 17 -14.00 -1.82 0.38
N CYS A 18 -14.16 -2.12 1.67
CA CYS A 18 -13.05 -2.60 2.50
C CYS A 18 -12.44 -3.89 1.95
N ALA A 19 -13.27 -4.82 1.49
CA ALA A 19 -12.78 -6.07 0.91
C ALA A 19 -11.99 -5.82 -0.39
N LEU A 20 -12.46 -4.90 -1.23
CA LEU A 20 -11.75 -4.52 -2.47
C LEU A 20 -10.40 -3.85 -2.15
N LEU A 21 -10.34 -3.02 -1.12
CA LEU A 21 -9.10 -2.36 -0.72
C LEU A 21 -8.07 -3.38 -0.20
N ARG A 22 -8.52 -4.42 0.48
CA ARG A 22 -7.64 -5.51 0.89
C ARG A 22 -7.02 -6.22 -0.33
N LEU A 23 -7.83 -6.47 -1.35
CA LEU A 23 -7.32 -7.04 -2.61
C LEU A 23 -6.36 -6.08 -3.32
N ALA A 24 -6.59 -4.79 -3.22
CA ALA A 24 -5.68 -3.79 -3.79
C ALA A 24 -4.29 -3.87 -3.14
N ILE A 25 -4.23 -4.11 -1.83
CA ILE A 25 -2.94 -4.31 -1.13
C ILE A 25 -2.23 -5.57 -1.62
N ASP A 26 -2.96 -6.65 -1.83
CA ASP A 26 -2.38 -7.88 -2.34
C ASP A 26 -1.72 -7.65 -3.71
N ARG A 27 -2.39 -6.93 -4.59
CA ARG A 27 -1.84 -6.55 -5.89
C ARG A 27 -0.66 -5.61 -5.77
N LEU A 28 -0.69 -4.67 -4.83
CA LEU A 28 0.42 -3.78 -4.56
C LEU A 28 1.66 -4.56 -4.12
N CYS A 29 1.50 -5.55 -3.25
CA CYS A 29 2.61 -6.42 -2.85
C CYS A 29 3.19 -7.15 -4.06
N ASN A 30 2.34 -7.62 -4.97
CA ASN A 30 2.81 -8.27 -6.20
C ASN A 30 3.63 -7.31 -7.08
N GLU A 31 3.20 -6.06 -7.21
CA GLU A 31 3.94 -5.05 -7.96
C GLU A 31 5.30 -4.76 -7.33
N LEU A 32 5.42 -4.90 -6.01
CA LEU A 32 6.66 -4.72 -5.28
C LEU A 32 7.53 -6.00 -5.28
N GLY A 33 7.12 -7.03 -6.02
CA GLY A 33 7.89 -8.26 -6.19
C GLY A 33 7.54 -9.39 -5.25
N GLU A 34 6.49 -9.27 -4.44
CA GLU A 34 6.08 -10.29 -3.48
C GLU A 34 4.92 -11.11 -4.05
N ASN A 35 5.09 -12.42 -4.15
CA ASN A 35 4.14 -13.30 -4.85
C ASN A 35 3.55 -14.41 -3.98
N ASP A 36 3.72 -14.36 -2.66
CA ASP A 36 3.12 -15.35 -1.79
C ASP A 36 1.60 -15.16 -1.74
N LYS A 37 0.86 -16.26 -1.56
CA LYS A 37 -0.60 -16.21 -1.41
C LYS A 37 -1.02 -15.62 -0.06
N ASP A 38 -0.14 -15.70 0.94
CA ASP A 38 -0.38 -15.13 2.27
C ASP A 38 0.13 -13.70 2.29
N ILE A 39 -0.79 -12.74 2.37
CA ILE A 39 -0.46 -11.31 2.39
C ILE A 39 0.44 -10.94 3.57
N ASN A 40 0.27 -11.61 4.72
CA ASN A 40 1.11 -11.37 5.88
C ASN A 40 2.56 -11.73 5.60
N LYS A 41 2.82 -12.81 4.86
CA LYS A 41 4.17 -13.18 4.44
C LYS A 41 4.76 -12.18 3.46
N ASN A 42 3.95 -11.64 2.56
CA ASN A 42 4.39 -10.62 1.62
C ASN A 42 4.84 -9.36 2.36
N ILE A 43 4.07 -8.91 3.35
CA ILE A 43 4.43 -7.77 4.18
C ILE A 43 5.72 -8.04 4.96
N GLY A 44 5.85 -9.22 5.55
CA GLY A 44 7.05 -9.63 6.27
C GLY A 44 8.29 -9.63 5.40
N SER A 45 8.16 -10.10 4.16
CA SER A 45 9.26 -10.07 3.19
C SER A 45 9.67 -8.64 2.84
N LEU A 46 8.71 -7.74 2.63
CA LEU A 46 8.99 -6.34 2.35
C LEU A 46 9.68 -5.66 3.53
N VAL A 47 9.30 -5.98 4.77
CA VAL A 47 9.95 -5.49 5.97
C VAL A 47 11.43 -5.89 5.98
N ASN A 48 11.73 -7.14 5.65
CA ASN A 48 13.11 -7.63 5.58
C ASN A 48 13.92 -6.93 4.48
N LYS A 49 13.25 -6.41 3.46
CA LYS A 49 13.89 -5.64 2.39
C LYS A 49 14.00 -4.15 2.69
N GLY A 50 13.66 -3.72 3.91
CA GLY A 50 13.83 -2.34 4.35
C GLY A 50 12.58 -1.49 4.30
N LEU A 51 11.38 -2.09 4.27
CA LEU A 51 10.12 -1.34 4.29
C LEU A 51 10.05 -0.47 5.56
N PRO A 52 9.79 0.85 5.42
CA PRO A 52 9.65 1.71 6.60
C PRO A 52 8.56 1.22 7.54
N LYS A 53 8.81 1.36 8.85
CA LYS A 53 7.88 0.90 9.89
C LYS A 53 6.48 1.53 9.74
N SER A 54 6.40 2.81 9.42
CA SER A 54 5.11 3.49 9.26
C SER A 54 4.30 2.91 8.09
N VAL A 55 4.98 2.53 7.00
CA VAL A 55 4.33 1.90 5.85
C VAL A 55 3.86 0.49 6.22
N GLN A 56 4.68 -0.27 6.95
CA GLN A 56 4.27 -1.58 7.48
C GLN A 56 3.00 -1.47 8.31
N GLN A 57 2.95 -0.50 9.23
CA GLN A 57 1.79 -0.29 10.07
C GLN A 57 0.53 0.04 9.26
N ALA A 58 0.67 0.88 8.23
CA ALA A 58 -0.44 1.22 7.33
C ALA A 58 -0.94 -0.01 6.56
N LEU A 59 -0.03 -0.82 6.05
CA LEU A 59 -0.38 -2.08 5.36
C LEU A 59 -1.14 -3.03 6.30
N ASP A 60 -0.68 -3.15 7.54
CA ASP A 60 -1.33 -4.02 8.52
C ASP A 60 -2.73 -3.53 8.88
N VAL A 61 -2.93 -2.22 9.01
CA VAL A 61 -4.27 -1.67 9.29
C VAL A 61 -5.23 -2.03 8.14
N VAL A 62 -4.84 -1.82 6.89
CA VAL A 62 -5.70 -2.13 5.76
C VAL A 62 -5.96 -3.64 5.66
N ARG A 63 -4.93 -4.46 5.88
CA ARG A 63 -5.05 -5.91 5.88
C ARG A 63 -6.05 -6.40 6.91
N VAL A 64 -5.90 -5.95 8.16
CA VAL A 64 -6.74 -6.43 9.27
C VAL A 64 -8.17 -5.94 9.13
N VAL A 65 -8.36 -4.65 8.80
CA VAL A 65 -9.71 -4.09 8.63
C VAL A 65 -10.41 -4.72 7.42
N GLY A 66 -9.70 -4.88 6.30
CA GLY A 66 -10.28 -5.53 5.11
C GLY A 66 -10.60 -7.00 5.36
N ASN A 67 -9.81 -7.69 6.18
CA ASN A 67 -10.08 -9.08 6.55
C ASN A 67 -11.37 -9.20 7.38
N LYS A 68 -11.68 -8.21 8.22
CA LYS A 68 -12.94 -8.18 8.96
C LYS A 68 -14.16 -8.09 8.03
N ALA A 69 -14.03 -7.44 6.88
CA ALA A 69 -15.12 -7.38 5.91
C ALA A 69 -15.52 -8.79 5.42
N VAL A 70 -14.56 -9.74 5.42
CA VAL A 70 -14.78 -11.15 5.05
C VAL A 70 -15.07 -12.01 6.28
N HIS A 71 -14.45 -11.70 7.43
CA HIS A 71 -14.54 -12.44 8.68
C HIS A 71 -15.03 -11.54 9.82
N PRO A 72 -16.35 -11.26 9.91
CA PRO A 72 -16.89 -10.35 10.92
C PRO A 72 -16.63 -10.79 12.36
N GLY A 73 -16.51 -9.84 13.28
CA GLY A 73 -16.46 -10.08 14.71
C GLY A 73 -15.10 -10.03 15.38
N GLN A 74 -14.02 -9.72 14.66
CA GLN A 74 -12.66 -9.84 15.19
C GLN A 74 -11.95 -8.54 15.54
N ILE A 75 -12.47 -7.36 15.17
CA ILE A 75 -11.81 -6.08 15.42
C ILE A 75 -12.78 -4.96 15.77
N ALA A 76 -12.22 -3.82 16.22
CA ALA A 76 -12.97 -2.68 16.71
C ALA A 76 -13.47 -1.71 15.64
N PHE A 77 -12.87 -1.72 14.42
CA PHE A 77 -13.29 -0.83 13.34
C PHE A 77 -14.60 -1.29 12.72
N ASP A 78 -15.50 -0.35 12.46
CA ASP A 78 -16.77 -0.64 11.82
C ASP A 78 -16.61 -0.61 10.29
N VAL A 79 -16.62 -1.79 9.66
CA VAL A 79 -16.50 -1.91 8.20
C VAL A 79 -17.75 -1.46 7.45
N ASP A 80 -18.85 -1.24 8.16
CA ASP A 80 -20.08 -0.70 7.58
C ASP A 80 -20.13 0.83 7.63
N ASP A 81 -19.08 1.47 8.19
CA ASP A 81 -18.96 2.93 8.28
C ASP A 81 -18.13 3.46 7.10
N ALA A 82 -18.71 4.40 6.34
CA ALA A 82 -18.03 5.03 5.22
C ALA A 82 -16.74 5.76 5.65
N SER A 83 -16.68 6.28 6.88
CA SER A 83 -15.46 6.94 7.38
C SER A 83 -14.29 5.98 7.50
N THR A 84 -14.54 4.72 7.85
CA THR A 84 -13.52 3.66 7.88
C THR A 84 -12.96 3.44 6.49
N VAL A 85 -13.81 3.36 5.47
CA VAL A 85 -13.38 3.19 4.08
C VAL A 85 -12.50 4.36 3.63
N ARG A 86 -12.91 5.60 3.92
CA ARG A 86 -12.12 6.78 3.57
C ARG A 86 -10.74 6.76 4.23
N MET A 87 -10.67 6.33 5.49
CA MET A 87 -9.41 6.16 6.19
C MET A 87 -8.51 5.15 5.48
N LEU A 88 -9.05 4.00 5.08
CA LEU A 88 -8.28 2.96 4.39
C LEU A 88 -7.79 3.45 3.02
N MET A 89 -8.62 4.16 2.28
CA MET A 89 -8.23 4.74 0.99
C MET A 89 -7.09 5.73 1.16
N HIS A 90 -7.14 6.56 2.21
CA HIS A 90 -6.07 7.50 2.52
C HIS A 90 -4.76 6.77 2.84
N LEU A 91 -4.82 5.70 3.62
CA LEU A 91 -3.63 4.90 3.95
C LEU A 91 -3.02 4.28 2.69
N ILE A 92 -3.84 3.76 1.78
CA ILE A 92 -3.35 3.20 0.51
C ILE A 92 -2.65 4.27 -0.32
N ASN A 93 -3.20 5.49 -0.37
CA ASN A 93 -2.56 6.60 -1.07
C ASN A 93 -1.18 6.91 -0.48
N ILE A 94 -1.05 6.91 0.83
CA ILE A 94 0.23 7.12 1.51
C ILE A 94 1.22 6.02 1.10
N ILE A 95 0.80 4.77 1.12
CA ILE A 95 1.64 3.62 0.76
C ILE A 95 2.13 3.74 -0.68
N VAL A 96 1.23 3.97 -1.62
CA VAL A 96 1.58 4.10 -3.04
C VAL A 96 2.53 5.27 -3.26
N ASN A 97 2.27 6.40 -2.62
CA ASN A 97 3.13 7.58 -2.75
C ASN A 97 4.54 7.31 -2.24
N ARG A 98 4.67 6.67 -1.07
CA ARG A 98 5.97 6.35 -0.47
C ARG A 98 6.75 5.28 -1.23
N MET A 99 6.06 4.25 -1.73
CA MET A 99 6.73 3.09 -2.29
C MET A 99 6.92 3.16 -3.80
N ILE A 100 6.12 3.95 -4.51
CA ILE A 100 6.13 4.00 -5.96
C ILE A 100 6.34 5.42 -6.49
N SER A 101 5.47 6.37 -6.12
CA SER A 101 5.47 7.72 -6.71
C SER A 101 6.71 8.52 -6.34
N GLU A 102 7.06 8.59 -5.04
CA GLU A 102 8.25 9.34 -4.60
C GLU A 102 9.56 8.76 -5.16
N PRO A 103 9.78 7.42 -5.10
CA PRO A 103 10.99 6.87 -5.71
C PRO A 103 11.13 7.17 -7.19
N LYS A 104 10.04 7.10 -7.96
CA LYS A 104 10.07 7.42 -9.39
C LYS A 104 10.40 8.90 -9.64
N GLU A 105 9.83 9.78 -8.83
CA GLU A 105 10.10 11.21 -8.92
C GLU A 105 11.57 11.53 -8.63
N ILE A 106 12.12 10.93 -7.57
CA ILE A 106 13.53 11.10 -7.20
C ILE A 106 14.43 10.54 -8.30
N GLU A 107 14.12 9.36 -8.83
CA GLU A 107 14.86 8.74 -9.93
C GLU A 107 14.90 9.66 -11.16
N GLY A 108 13.75 10.24 -11.52
CA GLY A 108 13.65 11.17 -12.63
C GLY A 108 14.52 12.40 -12.45
N LEU A 109 14.58 12.95 -11.23
CA LEU A 109 15.43 14.09 -10.91
C LEU A 109 16.91 13.70 -10.96
N TYR A 110 17.27 12.55 -10.42
CA TYR A 110 18.64 12.03 -10.44
C TYR A 110 19.15 11.87 -11.89
N GLU A 111 18.29 11.35 -12.79
CA GLU A 111 18.66 11.15 -14.20
C GLU A 111 18.98 12.47 -14.93
N GLN A 112 18.49 13.59 -14.42
CA GLN A 112 18.79 14.92 -14.99
C GLN A 112 20.16 15.46 -14.59
N LEU A 113 20.87 14.81 -13.67
CA LEU A 113 22.21 15.23 -13.27
C LEU A 113 23.22 15.03 -14.42
N PRO A 114 24.24 15.92 -14.56
CA PRO A 114 25.31 15.71 -15.55
C PRO A 114 26.06 14.40 -15.30
N GLU A 115 26.52 13.75 -16.37
CA GLU A 115 27.25 12.48 -16.28
C GLU A 115 28.49 12.57 -15.38
N SER A 116 29.21 13.69 -15.43
CA SER A 116 30.40 13.89 -14.59
C SER A 116 30.03 13.86 -13.10
N VAL A 117 28.86 14.39 -12.74
CA VAL A 117 28.39 14.38 -11.35
C VAL A 117 27.96 12.97 -10.95
N LYS A 118 27.26 12.25 -11.82
CA LYS A 118 26.85 10.85 -11.58
C LYS A 118 28.08 9.96 -11.40
N ASP A 119 29.13 10.13 -12.22
CA ASP A 119 30.36 9.38 -12.10
C ASP A 119 31.05 9.61 -10.75
N ALA A 120 31.09 10.88 -10.31
CA ALA A 120 31.67 11.23 -9.00
C ALA A 120 30.88 10.59 -7.86
N ILE A 121 29.55 10.53 -7.96
CA ILE A 121 28.69 9.87 -6.98
C ILE A 121 28.96 8.36 -6.95
N SER A 122 29.06 7.72 -8.12
CA SER A 122 29.36 6.29 -8.21
C SER A 122 30.68 5.92 -7.53
N LYS A 123 31.71 6.76 -7.67
CA LYS A 123 33.01 6.52 -7.04
C LYS A 123 32.99 6.62 -5.52
N ARG A 124 31.99 7.30 -4.98
CA ARG A 124 31.85 7.48 -3.52
C ARG A 124 31.26 6.24 -2.85
N GLN A 125 30.56 5.39 -3.59
CA GLN A 125 29.87 4.24 -3.04
C GLN A 125 30.74 3.00 -2.87
#